data_499c457d36e07238601b4867f43c8b2b
#
_entry.id   499c457d36e07238601b4867f43c8b2b
#
_cell.length_a   1.000
_cell.length_b   1.000
_cell.length_c   1.000
_cell.angle_alpha   90.00
_cell.angle_beta   90.00
_cell.angle_gamma   90.00
#
_symmetry.space_group_name_H-M   'P 1'
#
loop_
_entity.id
_entity.type
_entity.pdbx_description
1 polymer ?
#
loop_
_entity_poly.entity_id
_entity_poly.type
_entity_poly.pdbx_seq_one_letter_code
_entity_poly.pdbx_strand_id
1 'polypeptide(L)'
;MVVGKILKVSGPLVVAEGMREANMFDVVRVGEKRLIGEIIEMHGDRASIQVYEETAGLGRGDRVESTGAPLSVELGPGLLTNIYDGIQRPLEAMRIKVGANLTRGIDEPALDRDKRWHFTPTVKNGDRVVAGDVYGTVQETGVIAHKIMVPPKKSGTIVDIREGDFRVTDRIGKIKYDDGTIEDITLVQKWPVRVSRPYREKLPPVDPMITGQRVIDALFPIAKGGTACVPGPFGSGKTVVQHQLAKWSDVDLVVYIGCGERGNEMTDVLREFPELTDPRTGRSLMERTVLIANTSDMPVAAREASIYTGITIAEYFRDMGYSVAVIADSTSRWAEALREMSGRLEEMPGEEGYPAYLTSRLAQFYERAGKVVCLGSDGREGALSAIGAVSPQGGDISEPVTQATLRIVKVFWGLDSSLAYRRHFPAINWLNSYSLYRDRLSGWFSENVAKDWMDYTGRCLKTLQLESDLQEIVKLVGVDALSADDRLTLDVAQSIREDFLQQNAFVDIDSYTSLAKQHAMLELIFTFETEAKRAIAAGADIEDVISLPVHERIGRAKSADGEGYRQEFDAILTEIRTQINGVIESAKGEAL
;
A
#
# COMPACT_ATOMS: atom_id res chain seq x y z
N MET A 1 -27.02 29.05 0.57
CA MET A 1 -25.61 29.16 0.14
C MET A 1 -25.03 30.34 0.90
N VAL A 2 -24.04 30.10 1.77
CA VAL A 2 -23.41 31.14 2.60
C VAL A 2 -22.39 31.88 1.74
N VAL A 3 -22.42 33.22 1.82
CA VAL A 3 -21.53 34.09 1.03
C VAL A 3 -20.81 35.03 1.97
N GLY A 4 -19.49 34.95 1.98
CA GLY A 4 -18.59 35.80 2.75
C GLY A 4 -17.67 36.64 1.87
N LYS A 5 -16.76 37.37 2.53
CA LYS A 5 -15.73 38.19 1.90
C LYS A 5 -14.37 37.95 2.53
N ILE A 6 -13.34 37.97 1.71
CA ILE A 6 -11.95 37.80 2.19
C ILE A 6 -11.53 38.99 3.06
N LEU A 7 -11.02 38.71 4.24
CA LEU A 7 -10.38 39.66 5.14
C LEU A 7 -8.84 39.65 4.99
N LYS A 8 -8.24 38.46 4.89
CA LYS A 8 -6.78 38.27 4.89
C LYS A 8 -6.43 37.10 3.96
N VAL A 9 -5.33 37.22 3.22
CA VAL A 9 -4.71 36.14 2.44
C VAL A 9 -3.30 35.96 2.96
N SER A 10 -2.91 34.72 3.30
CA SER A 10 -1.57 34.37 3.79
C SER A 10 -1.13 33.04 3.14
N GLY A 11 -0.56 33.14 1.94
CA GLY A 11 -0.30 31.94 1.13
C GLY A 11 -1.60 31.19 0.85
N PRO A 12 -1.66 29.86 1.04
CA PRO A 12 -2.88 29.06 0.81
C PRO A 12 -3.96 29.27 1.88
N LEU A 13 -3.68 29.98 2.97
CA LEU A 13 -4.66 30.32 4.01
C LEU A 13 -5.37 31.63 3.69
N VAL A 14 -6.68 31.57 3.61
CA VAL A 14 -7.59 32.71 3.42
C VAL A 14 -8.51 32.82 4.62
N VAL A 15 -8.64 34.00 5.21
CA VAL A 15 -9.62 34.29 6.26
C VAL A 15 -10.75 35.09 5.66
N ALA A 16 -11.98 34.61 5.81
CA ALA A 16 -13.20 35.26 5.33
C ALA A 16 -14.15 35.61 6.48
N GLU A 17 -14.89 36.70 6.34
CA GLU A 17 -15.98 37.11 7.22
C GLU A 17 -17.35 36.86 6.56
N GLY A 18 -18.46 36.88 7.34
CA GLY A 18 -19.79 36.57 6.83
C GLY A 18 -20.06 35.07 6.69
N MET A 19 -19.29 34.24 7.36
CA MET A 19 -19.33 32.77 7.22
C MET A 19 -20.04 32.05 8.36
N ARG A 20 -20.79 32.78 9.23
CA ARG A 20 -21.38 32.24 10.47
C ARG A 20 -22.25 31.00 10.28
N GLU A 21 -22.95 30.91 9.16
CA GLU A 21 -23.87 29.79 8.85
C GLU A 21 -23.18 28.65 8.06
N ALA A 22 -21.89 28.76 7.75
CA ALA A 22 -21.12 27.68 7.14
C ALA A 22 -20.71 26.65 8.19
N ASN A 23 -20.42 25.44 7.75
CA ASN A 23 -19.96 24.37 8.62
C ASN A 23 -18.45 24.13 8.45
N MET A 24 -17.87 23.59 9.51
CA MET A 24 -16.51 23.07 9.49
C MET A 24 -16.37 22.02 8.38
N PHE A 25 -15.28 22.09 7.61
CA PHE A 25 -15.00 21.26 6.45
C PHE A 25 -15.89 21.46 5.21
N ASP A 26 -16.76 22.47 5.20
CA ASP A 26 -17.44 22.84 3.97
C ASP A 26 -16.43 23.24 2.89
N VAL A 27 -16.62 22.73 1.69
CA VAL A 27 -15.92 23.21 0.49
C VAL A 27 -16.45 24.59 0.13
N VAL A 28 -15.53 25.50 -0.17
CA VAL A 28 -15.81 26.87 -0.58
C VAL A 28 -15.23 27.19 -1.95
N ARG A 29 -15.84 28.17 -2.62
CA ARG A 29 -15.34 28.77 -3.86
C ARG A 29 -14.83 30.17 -3.57
N VAL A 30 -13.54 30.41 -3.82
CA VAL A 30 -12.82 31.60 -3.38
C VAL A 30 -12.45 32.47 -4.58
N GLY A 31 -12.85 33.76 -4.53
CA GLY A 31 -12.56 34.76 -5.55
C GLY A 31 -13.30 34.57 -6.87
N GLU A 32 -13.01 35.43 -7.84
CA GLU A 32 -13.63 35.39 -9.19
C GLU A 32 -13.30 34.11 -9.95
N LYS A 33 -12.09 33.57 -9.76
CA LYS A 33 -11.67 32.32 -10.38
C LYS A 33 -12.28 31.08 -9.73
N ARG A 34 -13.07 31.26 -8.66
CA ARG A 34 -13.76 30.17 -7.94
C ARG A 34 -12.83 29.06 -7.47
N LEU A 35 -11.65 29.44 -6.92
CA LEU A 35 -10.67 28.49 -6.43
C LEU A 35 -11.29 27.59 -5.36
N ILE A 36 -10.93 26.31 -5.38
CA ILE A 36 -11.46 25.34 -4.42
C ILE A 36 -10.72 25.49 -3.10
N GLY A 37 -11.46 25.63 -2.00
CA GLY A 37 -10.94 25.64 -0.64
C GLY A 37 -11.83 24.87 0.32
N GLU A 38 -11.37 24.67 1.54
CA GLU A 38 -12.08 23.99 2.62
C GLU A 38 -11.98 24.83 3.90
N ILE A 39 -13.06 24.93 4.64
CA ILE A 39 -13.07 25.58 5.93
C ILE A 39 -12.40 24.67 6.95
N ILE A 40 -11.28 25.11 7.53
CA ILE A 40 -10.48 24.34 8.48
C ILE A 40 -10.60 24.83 9.93
N GLU A 41 -11.14 26.03 10.12
CA GLU A 41 -11.35 26.62 11.44
C GLU A 41 -12.46 27.65 11.38
N MET A 42 -13.23 27.80 12.47
CA MET A 42 -14.33 28.76 12.59
C MET A 42 -14.21 29.56 13.90
N HIS A 43 -14.21 30.89 13.80
CA HIS A 43 -14.23 31.81 14.94
C HIS A 43 -15.38 32.82 14.80
N GLY A 44 -16.53 32.49 15.35
CA GLY A 44 -17.72 33.33 15.28
C GLY A 44 -18.20 33.50 13.84
N ASP A 45 -18.03 34.71 13.28
CA ASP A 45 -18.42 35.04 11.91
C ASP A 45 -17.27 34.81 10.88
N ARG A 46 -16.07 34.46 11.37
CA ARG A 46 -14.88 34.27 10.53
C ARG A 46 -14.58 32.81 10.32
N ALA A 47 -14.18 32.48 9.09
CA ALA A 47 -13.69 31.18 8.69
C ALA A 47 -12.25 31.27 8.21
N SER A 48 -11.38 30.41 8.72
CA SER A 48 -10.06 30.13 8.14
C SER A 48 -10.23 29.05 7.08
N ILE A 49 -9.84 29.38 5.86
CA ILE A 49 -10.07 28.57 4.67
C ILE A 49 -8.71 28.19 4.08
N GLN A 50 -8.51 26.92 3.87
CA GLN A 50 -7.37 26.40 3.17
C GLN A 50 -7.71 26.21 1.68
N VAL A 51 -7.02 26.93 0.81
CA VAL A 51 -7.23 26.86 -0.64
C VAL A 51 -6.35 25.79 -1.25
N TYR A 52 -6.92 24.92 -2.06
CA TYR A 52 -6.24 23.80 -2.74
C TYR A 52 -5.45 24.21 -3.99
N GLU A 53 -5.50 25.47 -4.33
CA GLU A 53 -4.83 26.04 -5.49
C GLU A 53 -4.00 27.27 -5.09
N GLU A 54 -3.18 27.76 -6.02
CA GLU A 54 -2.37 28.96 -5.77
C GLU A 54 -3.28 30.20 -5.63
N THR A 55 -3.07 30.96 -4.55
CA THR A 55 -3.89 32.11 -4.15
C THR A 55 -3.42 33.44 -4.70
N ALA A 56 -2.37 33.47 -5.54
CA ALA A 56 -1.88 34.71 -6.13
C ALA A 56 -2.99 35.46 -6.89
N GLY A 57 -3.17 36.73 -6.57
CA GLY A 57 -4.21 37.60 -7.14
C GLY A 57 -5.53 37.63 -6.37
N LEU A 58 -5.69 36.85 -5.29
CA LEU A 58 -6.78 37.06 -4.35
C LEU A 58 -6.52 38.27 -3.49
N GLY A 59 -7.57 39.06 -3.20
CA GLY A 59 -7.50 40.26 -2.43
C GLY A 59 -8.58 40.38 -1.35
N ARG A 60 -8.39 41.37 -0.47
CA ARG A 60 -9.41 41.68 0.52
C ARG A 60 -10.70 42.18 -0.15
N GLY A 61 -11.83 41.61 0.27
CA GLY A 61 -13.16 41.92 -0.27
C GLY A 61 -13.62 40.95 -1.35
N ASP A 62 -12.75 40.09 -1.87
CA ASP A 62 -13.16 39.04 -2.83
C ASP A 62 -14.19 38.11 -2.20
N ARG A 63 -15.07 37.60 -3.04
CA ARG A 63 -16.20 36.76 -2.64
C ARG A 63 -15.76 35.36 -2.27
N VAL A 64 -16.36 34.81 -1.21
CA VAL A 64 -16.24 33.42 -0.80
C VAL A 64 -17.62 32.79 -0.70
N GLU A 65 -17.84 31.66 -1.37
CA GLU A 65 -19.12 30.96 -1.39
C GLU A 65 -18.98 29.56 -0.81
N SER A 66 -19.71 29.24 0.27
CA SER A 66 -19.81 27.86 0.75
C SER A 66 -20.72 27.02 -0.13
N THR A 67 -20.29 25.79 -0.43
CA THR A 67 -21.13 24.80 -1.12
C THR A 67 -22.12 24.11 -0.19
N GLY A 68 -21.94 24.24 1.13
CA GLY A 68 -22.72 23.54 2.15
C GLY A 68 -22.46 22.04 2.23
N ALA A 69 -21.36 21.57 1.65
CA ALA A 69 -20.98 20.17 1.65
C ALA A 69 -19.46 20.01 1.85
N PRO A 70 -19.00 18.97 2.55
CA PRO A 70 -17.59 18.70 2.76
C PRO A 70 -16.92 18.19 1.49
N LEU A 71 -15.58 18.23 1.48
CA LEU A 71 -14.79 17.64 0.40
C LEU A 71 -15.15 16.17 0.24
N SER A 72 -15.68 15.84 -0.93
CA SER A 72 -16.22 14.51 -1.24
C SER A 72 -15.66 14.01 -2.56
N VAL A 73 -15.45 12.69 -2.63
CA VAL A 73 -15.07 12.00 -3.86
C VAL A 73 -16.31 11.48 -4.59
N GLU A 74 -16.23 11.45 -5.92
CA GLU A 74 -17.19 10.75 -6.77
C GLU A 74 -16.77 9.29 -6.92
N LEU A 75 -17.68 8.40 -6.61
CA LEU A 75 -17.48 6.96 -6.57
C LEU A 75 -18.42 6.29 -7.59
N GLY A 76 -17.86 5.70 -8.62
CA GLY A 76 -18.59 5.07 -9.71
C GLY A 76 -17.66 4.50 -10.78
N PRO A 77 -18.20 3.89 -11.86
CA PRO A 77 -17.39 3.36 -12.96
C PRO A 77 -16.57 4.46 -13.63
N GLY A 78 -15.32 4.16 -13.94
CA GLY A 78 -14.37 5.10 -14.51
C GLY A 78 -13.32 5.60 -13.51
N LEU A 79 -13.27 5.05 -12.30
CA LEU A 79 -12.21 5.31 -11.34
C LEU A 79 -10.90 4.64 -11.75
N LEU A 80 -10.98 3.39 -12.21
CA LEU A 80 -9.81 2.63 -12.65
C LEU A 80 -9.22 3.21 -13.95
N THR A 81 -7.94 2.97 -14.15
CA THR A 81 -7.16 3.49 -15.29
C THR A 81 -6.94 5.00 -15.31
N ASN A 82 -7.51 5.73 -14.36
CA ASN A 82 -7.39 7.17 -14.26
C ASN A 82 -6.30 7.62 -13.27
N ILE A 83 -5.81 8.82 -13.52
CA ILE A 83 -4.82 9.52 -12.70
C ILE A 83 -5.49 10.80 -12.19
N TYR A 84 -5.57 10.92 -10.87
CA TYR A 84 -6.18 12.04 -10.19
C TYR A 84 -5.15 12.88 -9.44
N ASP A 85 -5.47 14.14 -9.19
CA ASP A 85 -4.77 14.94 -8.18
C ASP A 85 -5.30 14.69 -6.76
N GLY A 86 -4.78 15.42 -5.78
CA GLY A 86 -5.13 15.24 -4.36
C GLY A 86 -6.60 15.47 -4.01
N ILE A 87 -7.37 16.15 -4.84
CA ILE A 87 -8.81 16.42 -4.66
C ILE A 87 -9.69 15.76 -5.73
N GLN A 88 -9.17 14.70 -6.33
CA GLN A 88 -9.85 13.89 -7.36
C GLN A 88 -10.14 14.64 -8.68
N ARG A 89 -9.33 15.61 -9.09
CA ARG A 89 -9.45 16.15 -10.44
C ARG A 89 -8.71 15.24 -11.43
N PRO A 90 -9.31 14.84 -12.56
CA PRO A 90 -8.69 13.92 -13.52
C PRO A 90 -7.62 14.65 -14.35
N LEU A 91 -6.34 14.31 -14.12
CA LEU A 91 -5.19 15.03 -14.68
C LEU A 91 -5.13 14.97 -16.21
N GLU A 92 -5.47 13.83 -16.81
CA GLU A 92 -5.46 13.68 -18.27
C GLU A 92 -6.56 14.51 -18.94
N ALA A 93 -7.78 14.51 -18.41
CA ALA A 93 -8.87 15.34 -18.92
C ALA A 93 -8.53 16.84 -18.82
N MET A 94 -7.91 17.24 -17.70
CA MET A 94 -7.41 18.61 -17.52
C MET A 94 -6.32 18.95 -18.55
N ARG A 95 -5.36 18.06 -18.79
CA ARG A 95 -4.29 18.23 -19.77
C ARG A 95 -4.84 18.43 -21.19
N ILE A 96 -5.85 17.66 -21.57
CA ILE A 96 -6.53 17.80 -22.88
C ILE A 96 -7.21 19.17 -23.01
N LYS A 97 -7.82 19.66 -21.92
CA LYS A 97 -8.61 20.91 -21.93
C LYS A 97 -7.75 22.18 -21.92
N VAL A 98 -6.64 22.18 -21.15
CA VAL A 98 -5.85 23.40 -20.88
C VAL A 98 -4.38 23.30 -21.29
N GLY A 99 -3.94 22.16 -21.81
CA GLY A 99 -2.55 21.92 -22.20
C GLY A 99 -1.66 21.47 -21.03
N ALA A 100 -0.34 21.61 -21.22
CA ALA A 100 0.66 21.10 -20.27
C ALA A 100 0.70 21.85 -18.92
N ASN A 101 0.23 23.09 -18.88
CA ASN A 101 0.24 23.91 -17.69
C ASN A 101 -1.15 23.95 -17.05
N LEU A 102 -1.28 23.41 -15.85
CA LEU A 102 -2.51 23.47 -15.06
C LEU A 102 -2.86 24.91 -14.74
N THR A 103 -4.00 25.39 -15.20
CA THR A 103 -4.52 26.71 -14.87
C THR A 103 -5.44 26.63 -13.65
N ARG A 104 -5.50 27.70 -12.87
CA ARG A 104 -6.29 27.80 -11.66
C ARG A 104 -7.80 27.90 -11.96
N GLY A 105 -8.62 27.36 -11.04
CA GLY A 105 -10.08 27.46 -11.12
C GLY A 105 -10.73 26.47 -12.09
N ILE A 106 -10.00 25.42 -12.51
CA ILE A 106 -10.59 24.38 -13.34
C ILE A 106 -11.44 23.47 -12.46
N ASP A 107 -12.70 23.37 -12.83
CA ASP A 107 -13.67 22.47 -12.21
C ASP A 107 -14.03 21.38 -13.25
N GLU A 108 -13.27 20.28 -13.21
CA GLU A 108 -13.50 19.13 -14.09
C GLU A 108 -14.11 17.99 -13.29
N PRO A 109 -15.23 17.38 -13.75
CA PRO A 109 -15.81 16.23 -13.05
C PRO A 109 -14.81 15.09 -12.92
N ALA A 110 -14.80 14.43 -11.76
CA ALA A 110 -13.87 13.34 -11.49
C ALA A 110 -14.10 12.13 -12.40
N LEU A 111 -15.35 11.84 -12.73
CA LEU A 111 -15.74 10.77 -13.65
C LEU A 111 -16.18 11.34 -14.99
N ASP A 112 -15.81 10.68 -16.08
CA ASP A 112 -16.21 11.05 -17.43
C ASP A 112 -17.74 11.05 -17.57
N ARG A 113 -18.32 12.21 -17.93
CA ARG A 113 -19.77 12.41 -18.07
C ARG A 113 -20.32 11.91 -19.39
N ASP A 114 -19.49 11.67 -20.38
CA ASP A 114 -19.90 11.29 -21.72
C ASP A 114 -19.78 9.80 -21.98
N LYS A 115 -18.89 9.12 -21.26
CA LYS A 115 -18.68 7.68 -21.36
C LYS A 115 -19.93 6.91 -20.93
N ARG A 116 -20.34 5.96 -21.76
CA ARG A 116 -21.45 5.06 -21.47
C ARG A 116 -20.96 3.73 -20.95
N TRP A 117 -21.68 3.20 -19.97
CA TRP A 117 -21.39 1.96 -19.29
C TRP A 117 -22.59 1.04 -19.39
N HIS A 118 -22.38 -0.21 -19.77
CA HIS A 118 -23.42 -1.21 -19.77
C HIS A 118 -23.71 -1.66 -18.33
N PHE A 119 -24.93 -1.34 -17.86
CA PHE A 119 -25.40 -1.70 -16.53
C PHE A 119 -26.32 -2.91 -16.60
N THR A 120 -25.99 -3.96 -15.82
CA THR A 120 -26.79 -5.17 -15.67
C THR A 120 -27.34 -5.23 -14.25
N PRO A 121 -28.68 -5.14 -14.05
CA PRO A 121 -29.28 -5.16 -12.72
C PRO A 121 -29.21 -6.57 -12.11
N THR A 122 -28.99 -6.63 -10.80
CA THR A 122 -29.05 -7.86 -9.98
C THR A 122 -30.30 -7.94 -9.12
N VAL A 123 -31.06 -6.84 -9.04
CA VAL A 123 -32.32 -6.71 -8.31
C VAL A 123 -33.47 -6.44 -9.29
N LYS A 124 -34.70 -6.65 -8.83
CA LYS A 124 -35.93 -6.46 -9.60
C LYS A 124 -36.81 -5.39 -8.97
N ASN A 125 -37.75 -4.87 -9.75
CA ASN A 125 -38.80 -3.97 -9.25
C ASN A 125 -39.59 -4.68 -8.14
N GLY A 126 -39.78 -3.99 -7.02
CA GLY A 126 -40.42 -4.52 -5.82
C GLY A 126 -39.47 -5.14 -4.81
N ASP A 127 -38.23 -5.40 -5.14
CA ASP A 127 -37.25 -5.93 -4.19
C ASP A 127 -36.93 -4.90 -3.11
N ARG A 128 -36.86 -5.39 -1.86
CA ARG A 128 -36.36 -4.60 -0.74
C ARG A 128 -34.84 -4.68 -0.69
N VAL A 129 -34.19 -3.56 -0.56
CA VAL A 129 -32.73 -3.43 -0.46
C VAL A 129 -32.34 -2.65 0.78
N VAL A 130 -31.20 -3.00 1.36
CA VAL A 130 -30.59 -2.31 2.49
C VAL A 130 -29.26 -1.67 2.11
N ALA A 131 -28.73 -0.80 2.97
CA ALA A 131 -27.44 -0.15 2.76
C ALA A 131 -26.36 -1.17 2.40
N GLY A 132 -25.66 -0.92 1.30
CA GLY A 132 -24.61 -1.79 0.78
C GLY A 132 -25.06 -2.93 -0.13
N ASP A 133 -26.35 -3.22 -0.28
CA ASP A 133 -26.83 -4.17 -1.29
C ASP A 133 -26.44 -3.72 -2.70
N VAL A 134 -26.24 -4.65 -3.60
CA VAL A 134 -25.82 -4.38 -4.97
C VAL A 134 -27.05 -4.24 -5.86
N TYR A 135 -27.23 -3.08 -6.50
CA TYR A 135 -28.26 -2.84 -7.50
C TYR A 135 -28.00 -3.62 -8.79
N GLY A 136 -26.74 -3.72 -9.16
CA GLY A 136 -26.29 -4.34 -10.40
C GLY A 136 -24.80 -4.10 -10.61
N THR A 137 -24.31 -4.50 -11.77
CA THR A 137 -22.88 -4.47 -12.10
C THR A 137 -22.61 -3.76 -13.42
N VAL A 138 -21.41 -3.22 -13.53
CA VAL A 138 -20.83 -2.64 -14.74
C VAL A 138 -19.46 -3.26 -14.92
N GLN A 139 -19.15 -3.82 -16.10
CA GLN A 139 -17.78 -4.25 -16.39
C GLN A 139 -16.91 -3.02 -16.65
N GLU A 140 -16.13 -2.59 -15.64
CA GLU A 140 -15.32 -1.38 -15.72
C GLU A 140 -14.05 -1.60 -16.53
N THR A 141 -13.33 -2.68 -16.22
CA THR A 141 -12.12 -3.12 -16.95
C THR A 141 -12.25 -4.60 -17.29
N GLY A 142 -11.28 -5.15 -18.01
CA GLY A 142 -11.28 -6.59 -18.32
C GLY A 142 -11.19 -7.51 -17.11
N VAL A 143 -10.81 -6.98 -15.95
CA VAL A 143 -10.58 -7.76 -14.71
C VAL A 143 -11.52 -7.39 -13.57
N ILE A 144 -12.13 -6.20 -13.59
CA ILE A 144 -12.94 -5.67 -12.48
C ILE A 144 -14.38 -5.42 -12.92
N ALA A 145 -15.31 -6.10 -12.24
CA ALA A 145 -16.75 -5.82 -12.30
C ALA A 145 -17.12 -4.82 -11.20
N HIS A 146 -17.48 -3.61 -11.60
CA HIS A 146 -17.88 -2.56 -10.68
C HIS A 146 -19.29 -2.80 -10.16
N LYS A 147 -19.44 -2.93 -8.85
CA LYS A 147 -20.73 -3.15 -8.19
C LYS A 147 -21.37 -1.82 -7.80
N ILE A 148 -22.55 -1.55 -8.33
CA ILE A 148 -23.31 -0.35 -7.97
C ILE A 148 -24.12 -0.65 -6.72
N MET A 149 -23.78 0.03 -5.62
CA MET A 149 -24.29 -0.31 -4.29
C MET A 149 -25.27 0.75 -3.75
N VAL A 150 -26.23 0.29 -2.96
CA VAL A 150 -27.08 1.16 -2.14
C VAL A 150 -26.19 2.01 -1.22
N PRO A 151 -26.33 3.34 -1.22
CA PRO A 151 -25.53 4.21 -0.36
C PRO A 151 -25.66 3.84 1.12
N PRO A 152 -24.60 4.01 1.93
CA PRO A 152 -24.68 3.79 3.36
C PRO A 152 -25.81 4.58 4.04
N LYS A 153 -26.42 3.99 5.07
CA LYS A 153 -27.54 4.55 5.85
C LYS A 153 -28.87 4.69 5.08
N LYS A 154 -28.97 4.16 3.87
CA LYS A 154 -30.20 4.16 3.10
C LYS A 154 -30.74 2.75 2.94
N SER A 155 -32.07 2.60 3.02
CA SER A 155 -32.76 1.33 2.74
C SER A 155 -34.14 1.64 2.14
N GLY A 156 -34.66 0.75 1.30
CA GLY A 156 -35.91 1.01 0.61
C GLY A 156 -36.34 -0.11 -0.31
N THR A 157 -37.31 0.18 -1.16
CA THR A 157 -37.86 -0.74 -2.16
C THR A 157 -37.59 -0.21 -3.58
N ILE A 158 -37.11 -1.05 -4.46
CA ILE A 158 -36.88 -0.72 -5.87
C ILE A 158 -38.21 -0.48 -6.56
N VAL A 159 -38.39 0.73 -7.10
CA VAL A 159 -39.61 1.10 -7.84
C VAL A 159 -39.44 0.82 -9.34
N ASP A 160 -38.29 1.18 -9.88
CA ASP A 160 -37.95 1.01 -11.29
C ASP A 160 -36.44 0.74 -11.39
N ILE A 161 -36.02 -0.23 -12.19
CA ILE A 161 -34.62 -0.47 -12.52
C ILE A 161 -34.54 -1.09 -13.92
N ARG A 162 -33.54 -0.67 -14.72
CA ARG A 162 -33.42 -1.05 -16.13
C ARG A 162 -32.00 -1.44 -16.47
N GLU A 163 -31.88 -2.44 -17.34
CA GLU A 163 -30.65 -2.79 -18.02
C GLU A 163 -30.43 -1.86 -19.21
N GLY A 164 -29.16 -1.52 -19.51
CA GLY A 164 -28.82 -0.72 -20.68
C GLY A 164 -27.53 0.04 -20.54
N ASP A 165 -27.27 0.89 -21.52
CA ASP A 165 -26.07 1.73 -21.60
C ASP A 165 -26.35 3.13 -21.05
N PHE A 166 -25.73 3.46 -19.92
CA PHE A 166 -25.95 4.69 -19.19
C PHE A 166 -24.65 5.46 -18.96
N ARG A 167 -24.74 6.79 -18.93
CA ARG A 167 -23.71 7.64 -18.35
C ARG A 167 -23.74 7.56 -16.83
N VAL A 168 -22.66 7.93 -16.16
CA VAL A 168 -22.59 7.83 -14.70
C VAL A 168 -23.68 8.64 -13.97
N THR A 169 -24.19 9.70 -14.56
CA THR A 169 -25.26 10.56 -14.01
C THR A 169 -26.64 10.24 -14.54
N ASP A 170 -26.77 9.33 -15.51
CA ASP A 170 -28.08 8.95 -16.03
C ASP A 170 -28.85 8.13 -14.99
N ARG A 171 -30.16 8.27 -15.00
CA ARG A 171 -31.05 7.49 -14.16
C ARG A 171 -31.14 6.04 -14.67
N ILE A 172 -30.65 5.09 -13.85
CA ILE A 172 -30.77 3.65 -14.09
C ILE A 172 -32.02 3.04 -13.43
N GLY A 173 -32.60 3.73 -12.45
CA GLY A 173 -33.77 3.28 -11.71
C GLY A 173 -34.27 4.29 -10.71
N LYS A 174 -35.21 3.85 -9.88
CA LYS A 174 -35.78 4.60 -8.73
C LYS A 174 -35.89 3.72 -7.51
N ILE A 175 -35.62 4.31 -6.36
CA ILE A 175 -35.80 3.67 -5.05
C ILE A 175 -36.75 4.52 -4.21
N LYS A 176 -37.68 3.86 -3.51
CA LYS A 176 -38.51 4.46 -2.48
C LYS A 176 -37.93 4.08 -1.12
N TYR A 177 -37.40 5.05 -0.41
CA TYR A 177 -36.85 4.84 0.93
C TYR A 177 -37.93 4.61 2.00
N ASP A 178 -37.49 4.13 3.17
CA ASP A 178 -38.39 3.82 4.29
C ASP A 178 -39.10 5.08 4.86
N ASP A 179 -38.53 6.26 4.67
CA ASP A 179 -39.15 7.54 5.00
C ASP A 179 -40.20 8.03 3.98
N GLY A 180 -40.42 7.24 2.92
CA GLY A 180 -41.35 7.54 1.84
C GLY A 180 -40.77 8.39 0.69
N THR A 181 -39.54 8.90 0.82
CA THR A 181 -38.86 9.66 -0.22
C THR A 181 -38.52 8.76 -1.43
N ILE A 182 -38.72 9.29 -2.64
CA ILE A 182 -38.34 8.59 -3.87
C ILE A 182 -37.15 9.34 -4.48
N GLU A 183 -36.06 8.62 -4.72
CA GLU A 183 -34.85 9.14 -5.36
C GLU A 183 -34.52 8.34 -6.64
N ASP A 184 -33.88 9.02 -7.58
CA ASP A 184 -33.31 8.40 -8.77
C ASP A 184 -32.01 7.66 -8.39
N ILE A 185 -31.84 6.45 -8.93
CA ILE A 185 -30.61 5.68 -8.81
C ILE A 185 -29.73 6.02 -10.00
N THR A 186 -28.45 6.31 -9.74
CA THR A 186 -27.42 6.56 -10.76
C THR A 186 -26.23 5.65 -10.54
N LEU A 187 -25.26 5.62 -11.48
CA LEU A 187 -24.04 4.85 -11.34
C LEU A 187 -23.00 5.51 -10.41
N VAL A 188 -23.23 6.75 -9.99
CA VAL A 188 -22.28 7.52 -9.15
C VAL A 188 -22.89 7.84 -7.79
N GLN A 189 -22.06 7.76 -6.75
CA GLN A 189 -22.36 8.27 -5.42
C GLN A 189 -21.23 9.19 -4.95
N LYS A 190 -21.52 10.10 -4.00
CA LYS A 190 -20.53 10.97 -3.37
C LYS A 190 -20.30 10.55 -1.93
N TRP A 191 -19.03 10.62 -1.49
CA TRP A 191 -18.68 10.32 -0.11
C TRP A 191 -17.66 11.31 0.44
N PRO A 192 -17.86 11.86 1.67
CA PRO A 192 -16.90 12.76 2.29
C PRO A 192 -15.56 12.05 2.58
N VAL A 193 -14.45 12.63 2.15
CA VAL A 193 -13.13 11.96 2.25
C VAL A 193 -12.64 11.78 3.69
N ARG A 194 -13.04 12.68 4.59
CA ARG A 194 -12.61 12.63 6.00
C ARG A 194 -13.43 11.65 6.85
N VAL A 195 -14.49 11.08 6.29
CA VAL A 195 -15.37 10.12 6.98
C VAL A 195 -15.09 8.73 6.43
N SER A 196 -14.68 7.80 7.30
CA SER A 196 -14.51 6.40 6.91
C SER A 196 -15.83 5.79 6.44
N ARG A 197 -15.76 4.92 5.43
CA ARG A 197 -16.95 4.21 4.97
C ARG A 197 -17.33 3.11 5.96
N PRO A 198 -18.61 3.01 6.32
CA PRO A 198 -19.07 2.06 7.31
C PRO A 198 -19.02 0.61 6.77
N TYR A 199 -18.84 -0.31 7.69
CA TYR A 199 -18.89 -1.75 7.46
C TYR A 199 -19.75 -2.39 8.57
N ARG A 200 -20.12 -3.64 8.41
CA ARG A 200 -20.94 -4.37 9.38
C ARG A 200 -20.11 -4.84 10.56
N GLU A 201 -18.97 -5.46 10.28
CA GLU A 201 -18.09 -6.06 11.29
C GLU A 201 -16.65 -6.05 10.79
N LYS A 202 -15.69 -5.85 11.71
CA LYS A 202 -14.26 -5.97 11.41
C LYS A 202 -13.78 -7.37 11.80
N LEU A 203 -13.21 -8.06 10.83
CA LEU A 203 -12.71 -9.43 11.00
C LEU A 203 -11.23 -9.44 11.38
N PRO A 204 -10.76 -10.47 12.11
CA PRO A 204 -9.35 -10.67 12.32
C PRO A 204 -8.66 -11.01 10.98
N PRO A 205 -7.52 -10.36 10.66
CA PRO A 205 -6.76 -10.67 9.46
C PRO A 205 -5.98 -11.97 9.67
N VAL A 206 -6.42 -13.04 9.02
CA VAL A 206 -5.85 -14.41 9.13
C VAL A 206 -5.29 -14.92 7.81
N ASP A 207 -5.52 -14.22 6.71
CA ASP A 207 -5.01 -14.57 5.40
C ASP A 207 -3.81 -13.68 5.05
N PRO A 208 -2.67 -14.22 4.59
CA PRO A 208 -1.53 -13.40 4.17
C PRO A 208 -1.84 -12.67 2.85
N MET A 209 -1.29 -11.48 2.70
CA MET A 209 -1.14 -10.85 1.41
C MET A 209 0.19 -11.34 0.80
N ILE A 210 0.10 -12.19 -0.19
CA ILE A 210 1.26 -12.79 -0.85
C ILE A 210 1.87 -11.79 -1.81
N THR A 211 3.15 -11.53 -1.67
CA THR A 211 3.86 -10.50 -2.44
C THR A 211 4.85 -11.06 -3.46
N GLY A 212 5.23 -12.33 -3.30
CA GLY A 212 6.30 -12.95 -4.09
C GLY A 212 7.69 -12.43 -3.73
N GLN A 213 7.79 -11.51 -2.75
CA GLN A 213 9.06 -11.03 -2.21
C GLN A 213 9.47 -11.91 -1.04
N ARG A 214 10.58 -12.67 -1.20
CA ARG A 214 11.00 -13.69 -0.23
C ARG A 214 11.20 -13.16 1.17
N VAL A 215 11.82 -11.98 1.32
CA VAL A 215 12.05 -11.36 2.62
C VAL A 215 10.73 -10.96 3.32
N ILE A 216 9.73 -10.56 2.54
CA ILE A 216 8.41 -10.19 3.06
C ILE A 216 7.64 -11.45 3.42
N ASP A 217 7.39 -12.31 2.44
CA ASP A 217 6.50 -13.46 2.60
C ASP A 217 7.01 -14.45 3.67
N ALA A 218 8.33 -14.68 3.71
CA ALA A 218 8.93 -15.64 4.63
C ALA A 218 9.20 -15.07 6.03
N LEU A 219 9.78 -13.86 6.12
CA LEU A 219 10.25 -13.32 7.39
C LEU A 219 9.28 -12.31 8.02
N PHE A 220 8.70 -11.42 7.22
CA PHE A 220 7.88 -10.30 7.70
C PHE A 220 6.54 -10.17 6.96
N PRO A 221 5.70 -11.23 6.99
CA PRO A 221 4.46 -11.25 6.23
C PRO A 221 3.47 -10.19 6.72
N ILE A 222 2.69 -9.66 5.78
CA ILE A 222 1.53 -8.83 6.03
C ILE A 222 0.26 -9.61 5.78
N ALA A 223 -0.78 -9.36 6.57
CA ALA A 223 -2.10 -9.94 6.33
C ALA A 223 -2.93 -9.09 5.35
N LYS A 224 -3.86 -9.69 4.63
CA LYS A 224 -4.92 -8.95 3.91
C LYS A 224 -5.77 -8.18 4.91
N GLY A 225 -5.88 -6.87 4.70
CA GLY A 225 -6.45 -5.96 5.69
C GLY A 225 -5.46 -5.51 6.77
N GLY A 226 -4.17 -5.79 6.59
CA GLY A 226 -3.11 -5.40 7.52
C GLY A 226 -2.56 -4.00 7.27
N THR A 227 -1.66 -3.58 8.16
CA THR A 227 -0.96 -2.31 8.12
C THR A 227 0.54 -2.51 8.13
N ALA A 228 1.24 -1.85 7.21
CA ALA A 228 2.69 -1.88 7.11
C ALA A 228 3.27 -0.49 6.88
N CYS A 229 4.53 -0.30 7.27
CA CYS A 229 5.31 0.84 6.82
C CYS A 229 6.65 0.39 6.24
N VAL A 230 7.12 1.20 5.29
CA VAL A 230 8.41 1.04 4.60
C VAL A 230 9.25 2.30 4.88
N PRO A 231 9.90 2.37 6.03
CA PRO A 231 10.81 3.47 6.31
C PRO A 231 12.17 3.23 5.67
N GLY A 232 12.76 4.28 5.17
CA GLY A 232 14.12 4.21 4.64
C GLY A 232 14.62 5.54 4.13
N PRO A 233 15.94 5.75 4.16
CA PRO A 233 16.55 6.95 3.61
C PRO A 233 16.34 7.05 2.09
N PHE A 234 16.65 8.21 1.53
CA PHE A 234 16.64 8.41 0.09
C PHE A 234 17.61 7.43 -0.61
N GLY A 235 17.19 6.85 -1.72
CA GLY A 235 18.00 5.90 -2.50
C GLY A 235 18.07 4.48 -1.94
N SER A 236 17.34 4.16 -0.88
CA SER A 236 17.30 2.81 -0.31
C SER A 236 16.37 1.83 -1.05
N GLY A 237 15.70 2.27 -2.11
CA GLY A 237 14.82 1.44 -2.94
C GLY A 237 13.35 1.40 -2.48
N LYS A 238 12.86 2.38 -1.71
CA LYS A 238 11.46 2.46 -1.28
C LYS A 238 10.47 2.30 -2.44
N THR A 239 10.64 3.14 -3.45
CA THR A 239 9.76 3.14 -4.64
C THR A 239 9.78 1.80 -5.37
N VAL A 240 10.96 1.16 -5.49
CA VAL A 240 11.08 -0.17 -6.12
C VAL A 240 10.29 -1.21 -5.32
N VAL A 241 10.42 -1.25 -3.99
CA VAL A 241 9.64 -2.16 -3.14
C VAL A 241 8.15 -1.94 -3.32
N GLN A 242 7.70 -0.70 -3.34
CA GLN A 242 6.28 -0.35 -3.51
C GLN A 242 5.75 -0.73 -4.91
N HIS A 243 6.55 -0.55 -5.98
CA HIS A 243 6.20 -0.99 -7.33
C HIS A 243 6.10 -2.51 -7.40
N GLN A 244 7.02 -3.24 -6.75
CA GLN A 244 6.93 -4.70 -6.68
C GLN A 244 5.68 -5.16 -5.93
N LEU A 245 5.32 -4.49 -4.82
CA LEU A 245 4.07 -4.76 -4.10
C LEU A 245 2.84 -4.47 -4.97
N ALA A 246 2.82 -3.36 -5.70
CA ALA A 246 1.71 -3.03 -6.61
C ALA A 246 1.57 -4.04 -7.75
N LYS A 247 2.69 -4.50 -8.31
CA LYS A 247 2.72 -5.44 -9.45
C LYS A 247 2.34 -6.86 -9.03
N TRP A 248 2.93 -7.37 -7.94
CA TRP A 248 2.94 -8.79 -7.63
C TRP A 248 2.00 -9.22 -6.50
N SER A 249 1.58 -8.30 -5.62
CA SER A 249 0.69 -8.69 -4.51
C SER A 249 -0.62 -9.30 -5.02
N ASP A 250 -1.10 -10.29 -4.29
CA ASP A 250 -2.31 -11.06 -4.62
C ASP A 250 -3.61 -10.32 -4.24
N VAL A 251 -3.61 -8.99 -4.31
CA VAL A 251 -4.79 -8.14 -4.16
C VAL A 251 -5.52 -7.96 -5.50
N ASP A 252 -6.82 -7.66 -5.44
CA ASP A 252 -7.61 -7.41 -6.64
C ASP A 252 -7.33 -6.03 -7.23
N LEU A 253 -7.15 -5.02 -6.38
CA LEU A 253 -6.95 -3.63 -6.77
C LEU A 253 -5.84 -2.96 -5.97
N VAL A 254 -5.23 -1.97 -6.60
CA VAL A 254 -4.22 -1.10 -5.99
C VAL A 254 -4.67 0.35 -6.08
N VAL A 255 -4.59 1.08 -4.98
CA VAL A 255 -4.69 2.55 -4.97
C VAL A 255 -3.32 3.09 -4.58
N TYR A 256 -2.63 3.68 -5.53
CA TYR A 256 -1.32 4.28 -5.31
C TYR A 256 -1.45 5.78 -5.11
N ILE A 257 -0.93 6.29 -4.01
CA ILE A 257 -0.99 7.70 -3.63
C ILE A 257 0.42 8.26 -3.60
N GLY A 258 0.79 9.01 -4.62
CA GLY A 258 1.98 9.84 -4.59
C GLY A 258 1.68 11.13 -3.83
N CYS A 259 2.12 11.21 -2.58
CA CYS A 259 1.83 12.31 -1.68
C CYS A 259 3.08 13.17 -1.47
N GLY A 260 3.19 14.27 -2.20
CA GLY A 260 4.28 15.23 -2.06
C GLY A 260 5.63 14.74 -2.58
N GLU A 261 5.63 13.72 -3.43
CA GLU A 261 6.84 13.21 -4.05
C GLU A 261 7.40 14.17 -5.11
N ARG A 262 8.66 13.99 -5.46
CA ARG A 262 9.32 14.82 -6.47
C ARG A 262 8.69 14.61 -7.83
N GLY A 263 8.60 15.67 -8.63
CA GLY A 263 8.01 15.62 -9.96
C GLY A 263 8.63 14.56 -10.88
N ASN A 264 9.95 14.36 -10.81
CA ASN A 264 10.65 13.31 -11.58
C ASN A 264 10.25 11.90 -11.14
N GLU A 265 10.23 11.61 -9.83
CA GLU A 265 9.82 10.30 -9.30
C GLU A 265 8.37 9.99 -9.65
N MET A 266 7.48 10.97 -9.53
CA MET A 266 6.09 10.82 -9.94
C MET A 266 5.94 10.63 -11.45
N THR A 267 6.76 11.32 -12.26
CA THR A 267 6.77 11.12 -13.72
C THR A 267 7.17 9.70 -14.08
N ASP A 268 8.14 9.13 -13.37
CA ASP A 268 8.54 7.73 -13.58
C ASP A 268 7.39 6.79 -13.26
N VAL A 269 6.71 6.96 -12.12
CA VAL A 269 5.49 6.19 -11.78
C VAL A 269 4.42 6.30 -12.87
N LEU A 270 4.13 7.52 -13.32
CA LEU A 270 3.09 7.78 -14.34
C LEU A 270 3.44 7.19 -15.72
N ARG A 271 4.72 6.98 -16.02
CA ARG A 271 5.18 6.34 -17.25
C ARG A 271 5.24 4.83 -17.11
N GLU A 272 5.78 4.33 -16.00
CA GLU A 272 6.00 2.91 -15.78
C GLU A 272 4.71 2.14 -15.54
N PHE A 273 3.80 2.65 -14.70
CA PHE A 273 2.57 1.91 -14.35
C PHE A 273 1.70 1.54 -15.55
N PRO A 274 1.46 2.42 -16.55
CA PRO A 274 0.73 2.02 -17.75
C PRO A 274 1.44 0.96 -18.61
N GLU A 275 2.78 0.90 -18.57
CA GLU A 275 3.59 -0.06 -19.31
C GLU A 275 3.71 -1.41 -18.59
N LEU A 276 3.50 -1.42 -17.26
CA LEU A 276 3.54 -2.66 -16.49
C LEU A 276 2.38 -3.57 -16.83
N THR A 277 2.70 -4.84 -17.01
CA THR A 277 1.73 -5.90 -17.21
C THR A 277 1.45 -6.62 -15.89
N ASP A 278 0.18 -6.82 -15.57
CA ASP A 278 -0.24 -7.66 -14.46
C ASP A 278 0.09 -9.12 -14.79
N PRO A 279 0.99 -9.75 -14.05
CA PRO A 279 1.46 -11.11 -14.36
C PRO A 279 0.36 -12.19 -14.26
N ARG A 280 -0.73 -11.90 -13.53
CA ARG A 280 -1.84 -12.83 -13.37
C ARG A 280 -2.80 -12.83 -14.55
N THR A 281 -2.95 -11.69 -15.20
CA THR A 281 -3.95 -11.50 -16.26
C THR A 281 -3.35 -11.25 -17.63
N GLY A 282 -2.07 -10.92 -17.71
CA GLY A 282 -1.39 -10.50 -18.95
C GLY A 282 -1.86 -9.14 -19.48
N ARG A 283 -2.67 -8.39 -18.71
CA ARG A 283 -3.20 -7.07 -19.06
C ARG A 283 -2.42 -5.95 -18.38
N SER A 284 -2.66 -4.70 -18.78
CA SER A 284 -2.05 -3.56 -18.13
C SER A 284 -2.39 -3.52 -16.64
N LEU A 285 -1.38 -3.25 -15.80
CA LEU A 285 -1.55 -3.07 -14.37
C LEU A 285 -2.56 -1.95 -14.04
N MET A 286 -2.67 -0.95 -14.91
CA MET A 286 -3.63 0.14 -14.78
C MET A 286 -5.09 -0.33 -14.79
N GLU A 287 -5.41 -1.49 -15.38
CA GLU A 287 -6.79 -2.01 -15.37
C GLU A 287 -7.31 -2.37 -13.95
N ARG A 288 -6.39 -2.48 -12.98
CA ARG A 288 -6.72 -2.70 -11.56
C ARG A 288 -6.10 -1.65 -10.63
N THR A 289 -5.72 -0.49 -11.17
CA THR A 289 -5.03 0.55 -10.39
C THR A 289 -5.72 1.90 -10.52
N VAL A 290 -5.78 2.63 -9.40
CA VAL A 290 -6.09 4.06 -9.34
C VAL A 290 -4.83 4.78 -8.88
N LEU A 291 -4.40 5.78 -9.63
CA LEU A 291 -3.26 6.64 -9.27
C LEU A 291 -3.74 8.00 -8.78
N ILE A 292 -3.20 8.43 -7.64
CA ILE A 292 -3.35 9.79 -7.13
C ILE A 292 -1.98 10.42 -7.13
N ALA A 293 -1.80 11.47 -7.92
CA ALA A 293 -0.54 12.16 -8.10
C ALA A 293 -0.62 13.57 -7.50
N ASN A 294 0.06 13.77 -6.38
CA ASN A 294 0.30 15.08 -5.81
C ASN A 294 1.81 15.27 -5.63
N THR A 295 2.40 16.14 -6.46
CA THR A 295 3.83 16.43 -6.43
C THR A 295 4.18 17.48 -5.39
N SER A 296 5.47 17.60 -5.05
CA SER A 296 5.95 18.51 -4.00
C SER A 296 5.76 20.00 -4.32
N ASP A 297 5.59 20.35 -5.59
CA ASP A 297 5.32 21.71 -6.08
C ASP A 297 3.82 22.06 -6.08
N MET A 298 2.94 21.06 -5.90
CA MET A 298 1.50 21.31 -5.76
C MET A 298 1.15 21.86 -4.37
N PRO A 299 0.01 22.57 -4.24
CA PRO A 299 -0.41 23.18 -2.97
C PRO A 299 -0.49 22.19 -1.81
N VAL A 300 -0.04 22.64 -0.64
CA VAL A 300 0.03 21.84 0.60
C VAL A 300 -1.31 21.24 0.99
N ALA A 301 -2.41 21.99 0.80
CA ALA A 301 -3.75 21.52 1.08
C ALA A 301 -4.16 20.30 0.24
N ALA A 302 -3.85 20.32 -1.05
CA ALA A 302 -4.11 19.20 -1.95
C ALA A 302 -3.26 17.97 -1.57
N ARG A 303 -2.03 18.20 -1.06
CA ARG A 303 -1.18 17.15 -0.51
C ARG A 303 -1.81 16.49 0.70
N GLU A 304 -2.32 17.28 1.64
CA GLU A 304 -3.02 16.76 2.82
C GLU A 304 -4.27 15.97 2.43
N ALA A 305 -5.05 16.47 1.50
CA ALA A 305 -6.29 15.83 1.04
C ALA A 305 -6.03 14.51 0.28
N SER A 306 -4.90 14.37 -0.42
CA SER A 306 -4.60 13.23 -1.29
C SER A 306 -4.71 11.87 -0.57
N ILE A 307 -4.26 11.81 0.68
CA ILE A 307 -4.32 10.59 1.51
C ILE A 307 -5.77 10.18 1.77
N TYR A 308 -6.62 11.13 2.10
CA TYR A 308 -8.04 10.85 2.35
C TYR A 308 -8.79 10.50 1.08
N THR A 309 -8.50 11.16 -0.03
CA THR A 309 -9.05 10.86 -1.35
C THR A 309 -8.75 9.41 -1.74
N GLY A 310 -7.49 8.99 -1.65
CA GLY A 310 -7.08 7.65 -2.02
C GLY A 310 -7.68 6.57 -1.15
N ILE A 311 -7.63 6.74 0.18
CA ILE A 311 -8.16 5.71 1.06
C ILE A 311 -9.69 5.58 0.98
N THR A 312 -10.40 6.67 0.68
CA THR A 312 -11.85 6.63 0.48
C THR A 312 -12.23 5.85 -0.78
N ILE A 313 -11.49 6.04 -1.87
CA ILE A 313 -11.66 5.25 -3.10
C ILE A 313 -11.39 3.77 -2.82
N ALA A 314 -10.33 3.47 -2.06
CA ALA A 314 -9.99 2.11 -1.69
C ALA A 314 -11.07 1.45 -0.81
N GLU A 315 -11.64 2.17 0.16
CA GLU A 315 -12.77 1.69 0.96
C GLU A 315 -14.00 1.37 0.11
N TYR A 316 -14.24 2.16 -0.93
CA TYR A 316 -15.38 1.92 -1.83
C TYR A 316 -15.22 0.60 -2.60
N PHE A 317 -14.03 0.28 -3.09
CA PHE A 317 -13.76 -1.02 -3.71
C PHE A 317 -13.74 -2.16 -2.69
N ARG A 318 -13.24 -1.95 -1.47
CA ARG A 318 -13.38 -2.90 -0.36
C ARG A 318 -14.84 -3.24 -0.11
N ASP A 319 -15.73 -2.26 -0.12
CA ASP A 319 -17.16 -2.45 0.12
C ASP A 319 -17.84 -3.30 -0.97
N MET A 320 -17.25 -3.39 -2.17
CA MET A 320 -17.67 -4.31 -3.22
C MET A 320 -17.25 -5.76 -2.95
N GLY A 321 -16.44 -6.01 -1.92
CA GLY A 321 -15.89 -7.32 -1.57
C GLY A 321 -14.53 -7.62 -2.18
N TYR A 322 -13.82 -6.60 -2.69
CA TYR A 322 -12.46 -6.76 -3.21
C TYR A 322 -11.41 -6.64 -2.12
N SER A 323 -10.26 -7.29 -2.37
CA SER A 323 -9.03 -7.07 -1.62
C SER A 323 -8.27 -5.91 -2.26
N VAL A 324 -8.06 -4.84 -1.50
CA VAL A 324 -7.45 -3.60 -1.99
C VAL A 324 -6.18 -3.31 -1.21
N ALA A 325 -5.10 -2.96 -1.91
CA ALA A 325 -3.90 -2.40 -1.30
C ALA A 325 -3.85 -0.89 -1.54
N VAL A 326 -3.72 -0.12 -0.46
CA VAL A 326 -3.37 1.31 -0.52
C VAL A 326 -1.88 1.43 -0.28
N ILE A 327 -1.19 2.05 -1.22
CA ILE A 327 0.23 2.35 -1.12
C ILE A 327 0.39 3.87 -1.10
N ALA A 328 0.88 4.42 0.02
CA ALA A 328 1.07 5.86 0.19
C ALA A 328 2.56 6.22 0.18
N ASP A 329 3.00 6.94 -0.82
CA ASP A 329 4.37 7.43 -0.98
C ASP A 329 4.39 8.96 -1.02
N SER A 330 4.74 9.67 0.07
CA SER A 330 5.05 9.13 1.40
C SER A 330 4.21 9.79 2.49
N THR A 331 3.97 9.06 3.57
CA THR A 331 3.27 9.62 4.73
C THR A 331 4.08 10.68 5.46
N SER A 332 5.41 10.71 5.30
CA SER A 332 6.27 11.80 5.80
C SER A 332 5.92 13.13 5.15
N ARG A 333 5.69 13.14 3.82
CA ARG A 333 5.29 14.35 3.11
C ARG A 333 3.89 14.82 3.49
N TRP A 334 3.00 13.88 3.81
CA TRP A 334 1.71 14.21 4.41
C TRP A 334 1.85 14.87 5.78
N ALA A 335 2.71 14.32 6.65
CA ALA A 335 3.01 14.90 7.96
C ALA A 335 3.63 16.31 7.84
N GLU A 336 4.54 16.52 6.87
CA GLU A 336 5.07 17.86 6.55
C GLU A 336 3.96 18.84 6.15
N ALA A 337 2.98 18.39 5.37
CA ALA A 337 1.81 19.21 5.03
C ALA A 337 1.01 19.58 6.28
N LEU A 338 0.77 18.65 7.20
CA LEU A 338 0.11 18.92 8.48
C LEU A 338 0.91 19.94 9.32
N ARG A 339 2.23 19.83 9.36
CA ARG A 339 3.10 20.77 10.07
C ARG A 339 3.02 22.19 9.49
N GLU A 340 3.04 22.29 8.15
CA GLU A 340 2.94 23.60 7.49
C GLU A 340 1.58 24.25 7.73
N MET A 341 0.50 23.47 7.69
CA MET A 341 -0.87 23.95 7.97
C MET A 341 -1.00 24.45 9.40
N SER A 342 -0.59 23.62 10.36
CA SER A 342 -0.61 23.97 11.79
C SER A 342 0.19 25.25 12.09
N GLY A 343 1.38 25.38 11.48
CA GLY A 343 2.18 26.58 11.61
C GLY A 343 1.50 27.85 11.05
N ARG A 344 0.75 27.73 9.94
CA ARG A 344 -0.01 28.86 9.37
C ARG A 344 -1.25 29.25 10.20
N LEU A 345 -1.84 28.28 10.91
CA LEU A 345 -2.93 28.49 11.87
C LEU A 345 -2.43 29.01 13.21
N GLU A 346 -1.13 29.17 13.39
CA GLU A 346 -0.50 29.59 14.63
C GLU A 346 -0.84 28.66 15.82
N GLU A 347 -1.08 27.36 15.52
CA GLU A 347 -1.29 26.33 16.54
C GLU A 347 -0.01 26.09 17.34
N MET A 348 -0.15 25.69 18.60
CA MET A 348 1.00 25.37 19.44
C MET A 348 1.75 24.16 18.87
N PRO A 349 3.03 24.30 18.51
CA PRO A 349 3.79 23.19 17.95
C PRO A 349 4.12 22.13 19.00
N GLY A 350 4.06 20.87 18.59
CA GLY A 350 4.58 19.74 19.35
C GLY A 350 6.06 19.47 19.01
N GLU A 351 6.46 18.22 19.12
CA GLU A 351 7.83 17.75 18.87
C GLU A 351 8.25 18.06 17.42
N GLU A 352 9.45 18.61 17.23
CA GLU A 352 10.00 19.05 15.95
C GLU A 352 9.08 19.96 15.11
N GLY A 353 8.17 20.69 15.76
CA GLY A 353 7.24 21.59 15.09
C GLY A 353 6.04 20.90 14.44
N TYR A 354 5.85 19.59 14.62
CA TYR A 354 4.66 18.90 14.19
C TYR A 354 3.45 19.23 15.09
N PRO A 355 2.22 19.15 14.57
CA PRO A 355 1.04 19.35 15.40
C PRO A 355 0.91 18.25 16.45
N ALA A 356 0.40 18.57 17.64
CA ALA A 356 0.20 17.62 18.73
C ALA A 356 -0.71 16.44 18.35
N TYR A 357 -1.57 16.63 17.34
CA TYR A 357 -2.49 15.60 16.83
C TYR A 357 -1.90 14.73 15.70
N LEU A 358 -0.59 14.82 15.39
CA LEU A 358 0.03 14.04 14.31
C LEU A 358 -0.24 12.54 14.46
N THR A 359 0.03 11.98 15.64
CA THR A 359 -0.17 10.54 15.92
C THR A 359 -1.62 10.12 15.73
N SER A 360 -2.59 10.93 16.17
CA SER A 360 -4.00 10.60 15.99
C SER A 360 -4.45 10.68 14.53
N ARG A 361 -3.88 11.57 13.72
CA ARG A 361 -4.16 11.62 12.27
C ARG A 361 -3.60 10.39 11.55
N LEU A 362 -2.36 10.00 11.88
CA LEU A 362 -1.77 8.76 11.36
C LEU A 362 -2.60 7.53 11.76
N ALA A 363 -3.01 7.45 13.03
CA ALA A 363 -3.87 6.39 13.51
C ALA A 363 -5.20 6.32 12.74
N GLN A 364 -5.88 7.43 12.54
CA GLN A 364 -7.11 7.51 11.76
C GLN A 364 -6.95 7.00 10.32
N PHE A 365 -5.82 7.26 9.69
CA PHE A 365 -5.52 6.72 8.36
C PHE A 365 -5.37 5.20 8.39
N TYR A 366 -4.48 4.67 9.25
CA TYR A 366 -4.21 3.24 9.31
C TYR A 366 -5.39 2.42 9.88
N GLU A 367 -6.22 3.00 10.74
CA GLU A 367 -7.43 2.35 11.27
C GLU A 367 -8.51 2.09 10.22
N ARG A 368 -8.48 2.81 9.09
CA ARG A 368 -9.35 2.54 7.93
C ARG A 368 -9.01 1.23 7.23
N ALA A 369 -7.80 0.70 7.42
CA ALA A 369 -7.43 -0.64 6.97
C ALA A 369 -8.12 -1.73 7.80
N GLY A 370 -8.40 -2.84 7.17
CA GLY A 370 -8.99 -4.01 7.83
C GLY A 370 -9.59 -5.00 6.85
N LYS A 371 -9.76 -6.24 7.31
CA LYS A 371 -10.65 -7.21 6.71
C LYS A 371 -12.02 -7.02 7.36
N VAL A 372 -13.07 -6.89 6.57
CA VAL A 372 -14.41 -6.54 7.07
C VAL A 372 -15.49 -7.38 6.41
N VAL A 373 -16.59 -7.61 7.13
CA VAL A 373 -17.87 -7.94 6.51
C VAL A 373 -18.49 -6.63 6.05
N CYS A 374 -18.69 -6.51 4.74
CA CYS A 374 -19.25 -5.31 4.13
C CYS A 374 -20.71 -5.10 4.55
N LEU A 375 -21.21 -3.88 4.33
CA LEU A 375 -22.65 -3.64 4.38
C LEU A 375 -23.33 -4.45 3.28
N GLY A 376 -24.62 -4.76 3.48
CA GLY A 376 -25.44 -5.54 2.57
C GLY A 376 -25.93 -6.84 3.19
N SER A 377 -26.89 -7.46 2.52
CA SER A 377 -27.55 -8.69 2.97
C SER A 377 -26.79 -9.95 2.57
N ASP A 378 -25.85 -9.87 1.63
CA ASP A 378 -25.11 -10.98 1.05
C ASP A 378 -23.94 -11.50 1.89
N GLY A 379 -23.55 -10.75 2.94
CA GLY A 379 -22.46 -11.16 3.86
C GLY A 379 -21.06 -11.16 3.22
N ARG A 380 -20.87 -10.45 2.10
CA ARG A 380 -19.56 -10.40 1.43
C ARG A 380 -18.49 -9.80 2.31
N GLU A 381 -17.29 -10.35 2.20
CA GLU A 381 -16.08 -9.85 2.85
C GLU A 381 -15.27 -9.01 1.87
N GLY A 382 -14.58 -8.00 2.38
CA GLY A 382 -13.61 -7.20 1.66
C GLY A 382 -12.43 -6.88 2.55
N ALA A 383 -11.29 -6.58 1.95
CA ALA A 383 -10.09 -6.25 2.68
C ALA A 383 -9.44 -4.98 2.14
N LEU A 384 -8.93 -4.14 3.04
CA LEU A 384 -8.12 -2.97 2.71
C LEU A 384 -6.83 -3.03 3.50
N SER A 385 -5.71 -3.25 2.80
CA SER A 385 -4.37 -3.21 3.38
C SER A 385 -3.75 -1.84 3.16
N ALA A 386 -3.16 -1.23 4.19
CA ALA A 386 -2.53 0.08 4.09
C ALA A 386 -1.01 -0.03 4.29
N ILE A 387 -0.26 0.43 3.28
CA ILE A 387 1.20 0.42 3.26
C ILE A 387 1.68 1.85 3.07
N GLY A 388 2.34 2.41 4.07
CA GLY A 388 2.86 3.77 4.02
C GLY A 388 4.38 3.79 3.93
N ALA A 389 4.93 4.52 2.96
CA ALA A 389 6.36 4.85 2.97
C ALA A 389 6.62 5.95 3.99
N VAL A 390 7.73 5.82 4.68
CA VAL A 390 8.24 6.85 5.59
C VAL A 390 9.65 7.22 5.15
N SER A 391 9.93 8.51 5.10
CA SER A 391 11.22 9.04 4.62
C SER A 391 11.92 9.80 5.76
N PRO A 392 12.50 9.09 6.75
CA PRO A 392 13.18 9.73 7.85
C PRO A 392 14.39 10.51 7.35
N GLN A 393 14.55 11.75 7.81
CA GLN A 393 15.68 12.58 7.43
C GLN A 393 16.98 11.96 7.94
N GLY A 394 17.98 11.83 7.07
CA GLY A 394 19.25 11.19 7.43
C GLY A 394 19.16 9.70 7.78
N GLY A 395 18.00 9.07 7.62
CA GLY A 395 17.75 7.67 8.04
C GLY A 395 17.49 7.52 9.54
N ASP A 396 17.26 8.62 10.25
CA ASP A 396 16.99 8.60 11.69
C ASP A 396 15.56 8.14 11.98
N ILE A 397 15.41 6.89 12.42
CA ILE A 397 14.12 6.31 12.78
C ILE A 397 13.54 6.86 14.09
N SER A 398 14.28 7.67 14.84
CA SER A 398 13.80 8.30 16.09
C SER A 398 12.95 9.55 15.84
N GLU A 399 12.87 10.02 14.59
CA GLU A 399 12.06 11.19 14.23
C GLU A 399 10.56 10.98 14.51
N PRO A 400 9.79 12.06 14.80
CA PRO A 400 8.41 11.95 15.31
C PRO A 400 7.45 11.18 14.40
N VAL A 401 7.55 11.34 13.07
CA VAL A 401 6.64 10.68 12.11
C VAL A 401 6.88 9.18 12.08
N THR A 402 8.14 8.77 12.04
CA THR A 402 8.53 7.36 12.08
C THR A 402 8.09 6.72 13.39
N GLN A 403 8.39 7.36 14.53
CA GLN A 403 8.00 6.86 15.85
C GLN A 403 6.48 6.78 16.02
N ALA A 404 5.74 7.77 15.56
CA ALA A 404 4.27 7.73 15.58
C ALA A 404 3.74 6.58 14.72
N THR A 405 4.30 6.38 13.52
CA THR A 405 3.91 5.30 12.61
C THR A 405 4.18 3.92 13.20
N LEU A 406 5.37 3.71 13.79
CA LEU A 406 5.76 2.45 14.44
C LEU A 406 4.80 2.00 15.54
N ARG A 407 4.22 2.94 16.27
CA ARG A 407 3.24 2.63 17.34
C ARG A 407 1.89 2.13 16.80
N ILE A 408 1.62 2.37 15.52
CA ILE A 408 0.31 2.11 14.91
C ILE A 408 0.35 0.88 14.02
N VAL A 409 1.37 0.76 13.16
CA VAL A 409 1.46 -0.33 12.17
C VAL A 409 1.84 -1.65 12.82
N LYS A 410 1.44 -2.75 12.18
CA LYS A 410 1.76 -4.11 12.64
C LYS A 410 2.98 -4.70 11.94
N VAL A 411 3.38 -4.13 10.82
CA VAL A 411 4.54 -4.59 10.05
C VAL A 411 5.46 -3.42 9.77
N PHE A 412 6.75 -3.66 9.93
CA PHE A 412 7.82 -2.71 9.70
C PHE A 412 8.85 -3.34 8.79
N TRP A 413 9.04 -2.78 7.60
CA TRP A 413 10.07 -3.17 6.64
C TRP A 413 11.15 -2.08 6.56
N GLY A 414 12.06 -2.08 7.50
CA GLY A 414 13.12 -1.09 7.60
C GLY A 414 14.14 -1.23 6.48
N LEU A 415 14.23 -0.22 5.61
CA LEU A 415 15.23 -0.19 4.54
C LEU A 415 16.56 0.35 5.06
N ASP A 416 17.64 -0.34 4.72
CA ASP A 416 19.01 -0.04 5.14
C ASP A 416 19.85 0.42 3.96
N SER A 417 20.44 1.61 4.07
CA SER A 417 21.33 2.15 3.05
C SER A 417 22.61 1.30 2.87
N SER A 418 23.08 0.64 3.92
CA SER A 418 24.27 -0.21 3.83
C SER A 418 24.02 -1.44 2.95
N LEU A 419 22.82 -2.03 3.02
CA LEU A 419 22.39 -3.10 2.13
C LEU A 419 22.24 -2.60 0.69
N ALA A 420 21.65 -1.43 0.50
CA ALA A 420 21.51 -0.80 -0.81
C ALA A 420 22.88 -0.52 -1.47
N TYR A 421 23.85 0.00 -0.71
CA TYR A 421 25.23 0.22 -1.19
C TYR A 421 25.94 -1.08 -1.59
N ARG A 422 25.64 -2.18 -0.90
CA ARG A 422 26.12 -3.52 -1.27
C ARG A 422 25.35 -4.15 -2.42
N ARG A 423 24.36 -3.44 -2.98
CA ARG A 423 23.44 -3.93 -4.02
C ARG A 423 22.63 -5.16 -3.60
N HIS A 424 22.37 -5.28 -2.30
CA HIS A 424 21.45 -6.28 -1.76
C HIS A 424 20.04 -5.70 -1.78
N PHE A 425 19.19 -6.21 -2.66
CA PHE A 425 17.80 -5.78 -2.80
C PHE A 425 16.86 -7.00 -2.67
N PRO A 426 15.64 -6.80 -2.13
CA PRO A 426 15.19 -5.61 -1.42
C PRO A 426 16.07 -5.28 -0.20
N ALA A 427 16.38 -3.99 0.01
CA ALA A 427 17.28 -3.59 1.08
C ALA A 427 16.61 -3.57 2.48
N ILE A 428 15.70 -4.52 2.71
CA ILE A 428 14.99 -4.69 3.98
C ILE A 428 15.91 -5.34 5.00
N ASN A 429 16.21 -4.61 6.06
CA ASN A 429 17.08 -5.09 7.13
C ASN A 429 16.33 -6.09 8.02
N TRP A 430 16.77 -7.32 8.03
CA TRP A 430 16.14 -8.43 8.77
C TRP A 430 16.32 -8.36 10.29
N LEU A 431 17.30 -7.60 10.80
CA LEU A 431 17.50 -7.41 12.24
C LEU A 431 16.56 -6.34 12.82
N ASN A 432 16.21 -5.34 12.02
CA ASN A 432 15.41 -4.20 12.47
C ASN A 432 13.93 -4.29 12.06
N SER A 433 13.60 -5.19 11.13
CA SER A 433 12.23 -5.36 10.63
C SER A 433 11.45 -6.34 11.51
N TYR A 434 10.12 -6.20 11.49
CA TYR A 434 9.24 -7.12 12.21
C TYR A 434 7.86 -7.24 11.56
N SER A 435 7.15 -8.33 11.87
CA SER A 435 5.73 -8.51 11.59
C SER A 435 5.02 -9.10 12.81
N LEU A 436 4.01 -8.40 13.28
CA LEU A 436 3.14 -8.88 14.37
C LEU A 436 2.00 -9.78 13.84
N TYR A 437 1.97 -10.06 12.54
CA TYR A 437 1.02 -11.01 11.96
C TYR A 437 1.55 -12.43 11.90
N ARG A 438 2.84 -12.65 12.08
CA ARG A 438 3.50 -13.93 11.86
C ARG A 438 2.81 -15.09 12.58
N ASP A 439 2.55 -14.96 13.87
CA ASP A 439 1.90 -16.01 14.67
C ASP A 439 0.44 -16.22 14.23
N ARG A 440 -0.25 -15.13 13.89
CA ARG A 440 -1.65 -15.19 13.45
C ARG A 440 -1.82 -15.87 12.09
N LEU A 441 -0.84 -15.72 11.22
CA LEU A 441 -0.82 -16.32 9.88
C LEU A 441 -0.27 -17.76 9.88
N SER A 442 0.28 -18.25 10.99
CA SER A 442 0.94 -19.55 11.08
C SER A 442 0.02 -20.72 10.66
N GLY A 443 -1.25 -20.69 11.05
CA GLY A 443 -2.23 -21.69 10.63
C GLY A 443 -2.42 -21.73 9.12
N TRP A 444 -2.59 -20.57 8.51
CA TRP A 444 -2.74 -20.47 7.06
C TRP A 444 -1.52 -21.01 6.30
N PHE A 445 -0.32 -20.62 6.71
CA PHE A 445 0.92 -21.12 6.09
C PHE A 445 1.09 -22.62 6.26
N SER A 446 0.77 -23.15 7.43
CA SER A 446 0.84 -24.60 7.71
C SER A 446 -0.12 -25.43 6.86
N GLU A 447 -1.30 -24.88 6.55
CA GLU A 447 -2.31 -25.55 5.74
C GLU A 447 -2.07 -25.41 4.23
N ASN A 448 -1.59 -24.24 3.78
CA ASN A 448 -1.52 -23.89 2.36
C ASN A 448 -0.12 -23.96 1.75
N VAL A 449 0.94 -23.99 2.57
CA VAL A 449 2.33 -24.08 2.07
C VAL A 449 2.97 -25.38 2.54
N ALA A 450 3.35 -25.45 3.84
CA ALA A 450 3.97 -26.63 4.44
C ALA A 450 3.89 -26.54 5.96
N LYS A 451 3.82 -27.69 6.63
CA LYS A 451 3.72 -27.78 8.10
C LYS A 451 4.96 -27.22 8.82
N ASP A 452 6.10 -27.29 8.19
CA ASP A 452 7.41 -26.83 8.68
C ASP A 452 7.80 -25.43 8.21
N TRP A 453 6.90 -24.72 7.50
CA TRP A 453 7.13 -23.34 7.04
C TRP A 453 7.57 -22.41 8.17
N MET A 454 6.85 -22.45 9.29
CA MET A 454 7.16 -21.58 10.44
C MET A 454 8.48 -21.97 11.12
N ASP A 455 8.86 -23.24 11.09
CA ASP A 455 10.15 -23.70 11.59
C ASP A 455 11.28 -23.16 10.71
N TYR A 456 11.23 -23.35 9.40
CA TYR A 456 12.26 -22.86 8.48
C TYR A 456 12.42 -21.35 8.54
N THR A 457 11.33 -20.61 8.50
CA THR A 457 11.39 -19.15 8.57
C THR A 457 11.86 -18.65 9.94
N GLY A 458 11.56 -19.38 11.02
CA GLY A 458 12.07 -19.12 12.36
C GLY A 458 13.59 -19.40 12.48
N ARG A 459 14.06 -20.47 11.86
CA ARG A 459 15.50 -20.79 11.77
C ARG A 459 16.25 -19.70 10.99
N CYS A 460 15.69 -19.19 9.87
CA CYS A 460 16.29 -18.06 9.15
C CYS A 460 16.55 -16.87 10.06
N LEU A 461 15.53 -16.40 10.79
CA LEU A 461 15.68 -15.26 11.69
C LEU A 461 16.72 -15.52 12.79
N LYS A 462 16.70 -16.72 13.37
CA LYS A 462 17.67 -17.12 14.41
C LYS A 462 19.10 -17.16 13.87
N THR A 463 19.31 -17.76 12.70
CA THR A 463 20.64 -17.87 12.08
C THR A 463 21.20 -16.48 11.71
N LEU A 464 20.37 -15.59 11.16
CA LEU A 464 20.77 -14.22 10.83
C LEU A 464 21.08 -13.38 12.09
N GLN A 465 20.38 -13.61 13.21
CA GLN A 465 20.72 -12.99 14.48
C GLN A 465 22.07 -13.51 15.03
N LEU A 466 22.28 -14.83 15.01
CA LEU A 466 23.54 -15.42 15.43
C LEU A 466 24.71 -14.93 14.56
N GLU A 467 24.52 -14.81 13.24
CA GLU A 467 25.52 -14.23 12.34
C GLU A 467 25.94 -12.83 12.80
N SER A 468 24.97 -11.96 13.15
CA SER A 468 25.26 -10.61 13.63
C SER A 468 26.14 -10.65 14.89
N ASP A 469 25.82 -11.51 15.83
CA ASP A 469 26.58 -11.67 17.08
C ASP A 469 27.99 -12.21 16.80
N LEU A 470 28.12 -13.22 15.93
CA LEU A 470 29.39 -13.80 15.54
C LEU A 470 30.26 -12.80 14.75
N GLN A 471 29.69 -11.95 13.91
CA GLN A 471 30.44 -10.94 13.17
C GLN A 471 31.10 -9.91 14.11
N GLU A 472 30.53 -9.60 15.26
CA GLU A 472 31.17 -8.75 16.27
C GLU A 472 32.41 -9.46 16.86
N ILE A 473 32.33 -10.78 17.07
CA ILE A 473 33.46 -11.58 17.53
C ILE A 473 34.55 -11.64 16.44
N VAL A 474 34.18 -11.90 15.18
CA VAL A 474 35.11 -11.94 14.05
C VAL A 474 35.89 -10.65 13.87
N LYS A 475 35.27 -9.48 14.07
CA LYS A 475 35.96 -8.18 14.03
C LYS A 475 37.09 -8.06 15.07
N LEU A 476 36.98 -8.75 16.19
CA LEU A 476 37.93 -8.68 17.31
C LEU A 476 39.05 -9.71 17.19
N VAL A 477 38.74 -10.95 16.84
CA VAL A 477 39.67 -12.08 16.90
C VAL A 477 39.93 -12.80 15.59
N GLY A 478 39.23 -12.44 14.51
CA GLY A 478 39.32 -13.12 13.21
C GLY A 478 38.43 -14.37 13.11
N VAL A 479 38.19 -14.82 11.86
CA VAL A 479 37.34 -15.98 11.57
C VAL A 479 37.97 -17.30 12.01
N ASP A 480 39.29 -17.39 11.99
CA ASP A 480 40.04 -18.62 12.35
C ASP A 480 39.94 -19.00 13.83
N ALA A 481 39.51 -18.07 14.67
CA ALA A 481 39.29 -18.30 16.10
C ALA A 481 37.90 -18.90 16.40
N LEU A 482 37.02 -18.98 15.40
CA LEU A 482 35.67 -19.53 15.59
C LEU A 482 35.67 -21.07 15.58
N SER A 483 34.71 -21.65 16.29
CA SER A 483 34.43 -23.08 16.20
C SER A 483 33.94 -23.49 14.79
N ALA A 484 34.03 -24.77 14.45
CA ALA A 484 33.48 -25.29 13.20
C ALA A 484 31.97 -25.03 13.07
N ASP A 485 31.21 -25.15 14.16
CA ASP A 485 29.77 -24.87 14.19
C ASP A 485 29.47 -23.39 13.98
N ASP A 486 30.27 -22.47 14.52
CA ASP A 486 30.12 -21.03 14.32
C ASP A 486 30.43 -20.63 12.87
N ARG A 487 31.49 -21.25 12.28
CA ARG A 487 31.85 -21.04 10.88
C ARG A 487 30.77 -21.57 9.94
N LEU A 488 30.19 -22.73 10.23
CA LEU A 488 29.04 -23.25 9.50
C LEU A 488 27.84 -22.30 9.61
N THR A 489 27.60 -21.73 10.79
CA THR A 489 26.51 -20.75 11.00
C THR A 489 26.71 -19.51 10.14
N LEU A 490 27.93 -18.99 10.01
CA LEU A 490 28.24 -17.87 9.11
C LEU A 490 28.01 -18.22 7.64
N ASP A 491 28.38 -19.42 7.19
CA ASP A 491 28.19 -19.90 5.83
C ASP A 491 26.70 -20.05 5.48
N VAL A 492 25.93 -20.69 6.36
CA VAL A 492 24.47 -20.83 6.21
C VAL A 492 23.78 -19.46 6.20
N ALA A 493 24.20 -18.54 7.07
CA ALA A 493 23.67 -17.17 7.08
C ALA A 493 23.98 -16.42 5.78
N GLN A 494 25.17 -16.61 5.21
CA GLN A 494 25.52 -16.07 3.91
C GLN A 494 24.59 -16.60 2.83
N SER A 495 24.35 -17.91 2.79
CA SER A 495 23.43 -18.53 1.83
C SER A 495 21.99 -18.00 2.01
N ILE A 496 21.50 -17.84 3.24
CA ILE A 496 20.19 -17.20 3.49
C ILE A 496 20.16 -15.79 2.91
N ARG A 497 21.17 -14.97 3.12
CA ARG A 497 21.20 -13.57 2.64
C ARG A 497 21.29 -13.48 1.13
N GLU A 498 22.23 -14.21 0.52
CA GLU A 498 22.60 -14.02 -0.88
C GLU A 498 21.78 -14.90 -1.82
N ASP A 499 21.45 -16.12 -1.41
CA ASP A 499 20.74 -17.08 -2.25
C ASP A 499 19.23 -17.03 -2.07
N PHE A 500 18.77 -16.71 -0.86
CA PHE A 500 17.33 -16.65 -0.57
C PHE A 500 16.79 -15.22 -0.49
N LEU A 501 17.34 -14.33 0.36
CA LEU A 501 16.77 -13.01 0.59
C LEU A 501 17.05 -12.02 -0.54
N GLN A 502 18.22 -12.09 -1.17
CA GLN A 502 18.54 -11.22 -2.29
C GLN A 502 17.70 -11.59 -3.52
N GLN A 503 16.92 -10.62 -4.01
CA GLN A 503 15.97 -10.82 -5.10
C GLN A 503 16.03 -9.65 -6.09
N ASN A 504 16.17 -9.98 -7.39
CA ASN A 504 16.31 -8.98 -8.43
C ASN A 504 14.95 -8.59 -9.03
N ALA A 505 14.49 -7.37 -8.73
CA ALA A 505 13.22 -6.82 -9.22
C ALA A 505 13.16 -6.62 -10.75
N PHE A 506 14.31 -6.58 -11.42
CA PHE A 506 14.43 -6.32 -12.87
C PHE A 506 14.60 -7.60 -13.71
N VAL A 507 14.64 -8.75 -13.08
CA VAL A 507 14.71 -10.06 -13.74
C VAL A 507 13.40 -10.80 -13.48
N ASP A 508 12.62 -11.04 -14.51
CA ASP A 508 11.25 -11.58 -14.39
C ASP A 508 11.19 -12.87 -13.56
N ILE A 509 12.13 -13.79 -13.77
CA ILE A 509 12.18 -15.08 -13.07
C ILE A 509 12.47 -14.94 -11.56
N ASP A 510 13.15 -13.87 -11.14
CA ASP A 510 13.52 -13.62 -9.75
C ASP A 510 12.66 -12.53 -9.10
N SER A 511 11.93 -11.71 -9.88
CA SER A 511 11.10 -10.62 -9.35
C SER A 511 9.90 -11.11 -8.54
N TYR A 512 9.48 -12.37 -8.75
CA TYR A 512 8.41 -13.04 -8.02
C TYR A 512 8.81 -14.48 -7.70
N THR A 513 8.64 -14.90 -6.46
CA THR A 513 8.86 -16.29 -6.06
C THR A 513 7.61 -16.83 -5.34
N SER A 514 7.02 -17.91 -5.86
CA SER A 514 5.87 -18.55 -5.21
C SER A 514 6.23 -19.12 -3.84
N LEU A 515 5.28 -19.16 -2.91
CA LEU A 515 5.51 -19.70 -1.56
C LEU A 515 6.04 -21.14 -1.58
N ALA A 516 5.55 -21.96 -2.51
CA ALA A 516 6.05 -23.34 -2.67
C ALA A 516 7.53 -23.38 -3.08
N LYS A 517 7.97 -22.50 -3.97
CA LYS A 517 9.38 -22.38 -4.35
C LYS A 517 10.21 -21.79 -3.20
N GLN A 518 9.68 -20.79 -2.49
CA GLN A 518 10.35 -20.25 -1.30
C GLN A 518 10.62 -21.33 -0.25
N HIS A 519 9.61 -22.17 0.04
CA HIS A 519 9.76 -23.29 0.96
C HIS A 519 10.84 -24.27 0.49
N ALA A 520 10.79 -24.68 -0.77
CA ALA A 520 11.78 -25.62 -1.33
C ALA A 520 13.21 -25.05 -1.35
N MET A 521 13.39 -23.73 -1.57
CA MET A 521 14.70 -23.07 -1.44
C MET A 521 15.23 -23.15 0.00
N LEU A 522 14.38 -22.90 0.99
CA LEU A 522 14.76 -23.04 2.41
C LEU A 522 15.07 -24.48 2.77
N GLU A 523 14.38 -25.45 2.19
CA GLU A 523 14.66 -26.87 2.36
C GLU A 523 16.07 -27.23 1.86
N LEU A 524 16.52 -26.69 0.72
CA LEU A 524 17.90 -26.88 0.24
C LEU A 524 18.93 -26.39 1.25
N ILE A 525 18.78 -25.16 1.73
CA ILE A 525 19.72 -24.52 2.67
C ILE A 525 19.78 -25.30 3.99
N PHE A 526 18.62 -25.63 4.56
CA PHE A 526 18.57 -26.30 5.88
C PHE A 526 18.87 -27.80 5.81
N THR A 527 18.67 -28.45 4.64
CA THR A 527 19.18 -29.80 4.42
C THR A 527 20.71 -29.78 4.38
N PHE A 528 21.31 -28.81 3.66
CA PHE A 528 22.75 -28.63 3.67
C PHE A 528 23.29 -28.42 5.10
N GLU A 529 22.70 -27.50 5.88
CA GLU A 529 23.09 -27.26 7.30
C GLU A 529 23.06 -28.55 8.12
N THR A 530 21.98 -29.33 7.98
CA THR A 530 21.78 -30.56 8.75
C THR A 530 22.83 -31.62 8.41
N GLU A 531 23.09 -31.82 7.12
CA GLU A 531 24.08 -32.77 6.65
C GLU A 531 25.52 -32.31 6.96
N ALA A 532 25.79 -31.00 6.86
CA ALA A 532 27.08 -30.41 7.24
C ALA A 532 27.40 -30.63 8.75
N LYS A 533 26.42 -30.42 9.61
CA LYS A 533 26.56 -30.73 11.06
C LYS A 533 26.87 -32.21 11.30
N ARG A 534 26.25 -33.09 10.51
CA ARG A 534 26.55 -34.53 10.56
C ARG A 534 27.99 -34.84 10.17
N ALA A 535 28.52 -34.16 9.13
CA ALA A 535 29.91 -34.32 8.69
C ALA A 535 30.90 -33.81 9.73
N ILE A 536 30.69 -32.63 10.30
CA ILE A 536 31.52 -32.06 11.37
C ILE A 536 31.54 -32.99 12.60
N ALA A 537 30.38 -33.49 12.99
CA ALA A 537 30.28 -34.46 14.11
C ALA A 537 30.99 -35.79 13.83
N ALA A 538 31.16 -36.16 12.55
CA ALA A 538 31.94 -37.33 12.10
C ALA A 538 33.44 -37.05 11.98
N GLY A 539 33.91 -35.81 12.26
CA GLY A 539 35.32 -35.43 12.27
C GLY A 539 35.79 -34.79 10.93
N ALA A 540 34.87 -34.41 10.03
CA ALA A 540 35.24 -33.72 8.81
C ALA A 540 35.73 -32.29 9.08
N ASP A 541 36.68 -31.79 8.29
CA ASP A 541 37.10 -30.40 8.37
C ASP A 541 36.00 -29.48 7.82
N ILE A 542 35.78 -28.36 8.48
CA ILE A 542 34.78 -27.38 8.07
C ILE A 542 35.07 -26.78 6.69
N GLU A 543 36.35 -26.58 6.33
CA GLU A 543 36.75 -26.05 5.02
C GLU A 543 36.34 -26.99 3.88
N ASP A 544 36.47 -28.30 4.09
CA ASP A 544 36.04 -29.30 3.10
C ASP A 544 34.53 -29.30 2.88
N VAL A 545 33.78 -29.01 3.94
CA VAL A 545 32.32 -28.94 3.90
C VAL A 545 31.82 -27.67 3.19
N ILE A 546 32.35 -26.50 3.56
CA ILE A 546 31.90 -25.23 2.98
C ILE A 546 32.38 -25.00 1.54
N SER A 547 33.44 -25.70 1.11
CA SER A 547 33.96 -25.61 -0.25
C SER A 547 33.27 -26.56 -1.24
N LEU A 548 32.26 -27.31 -0.83
CA LEU A 548 31.58 -28.28 -1.70
C LEU A 548 30.92 -27.61 -2.91
N PRO A 549 31.06 -28.17 -4.12
CA PRO A 549 30.48 -27.62 -5.36
C PRO A 549 28.95 -27.44 -5.32
N VAL A 550 28.25 -28.18 -4.47
CA VAL A 550 26.79 -28.07 -4.34
C VAL A 550 26.35 -26.69 -3.86
N HIS A 551 27.20 -25.91 -3.18
CA HIS A 551 26.91 -24.51 -2.81
C HIS A 551 26.59 -23.65 -4.03
N GLU A 552 27.35 -23.79 -5.14
CA GLU A 552 27.07 -23.04 -6.35
C GLU A 552 25.69 -23.38 -6.93
N ARG A 553 25.25 -24.62 -6.80
CA ARG A 553 23.93 -25.05 -7.27
C ARG A 553 22.80 -24.51 -6.37
N ILE A 554 23.02 -24.50 -5.04
CA ILE A 554 22.08 -23.88 -4.10
C ILE A 554 21.91 -22.40 -4.43
N GLY A 555 23.02 -21.67 -4.67
CA GLY A 555 22.99 -20.25 -5.02
C GLY A 555 22.27 -19.95 -6.36
N ARG A 556 22.31 -20.90 -7.31
CA ARG A 556 21.61 -20.78 -8.60
C ARG A 556 20.14 -21.19 -8.55
N ALA A 557 19.68 -21.85 -7.50
CA ALA A 557 18.32 -22.35 -7.36
C ALA A 557 17.25 -21.26 -7.52
N LYS A 558 17.56 -20.02 -7.12
CA LYS A 558 16.64 -18.86 -7.31
C LYS A 558 16.29 -18.62 -8.78
N SER A 559 17.18 -18.95 -9.71
CA SER A 559 17.01 -18.78 -11.17
C SER A 559 16.34 -19.97 -11.86
N ALA A 560 15.97 -21.02 -11.14
CA ALA A 560 15.24 -22.16 -11.70
C ALA A 560 13.85 -21.74 -12.17
N ASP A 561 13.46 -22.15 -13.40
CA ASP A 561 12.25 -21.68 -14.06
C ASP A 561 11.04 -22.56 -13.76
N GLY A 562 9.88 -21.92 -13.73
CA GLY A 562 8.53 -22.47 -13.86
C GLY A 562 8.23 -23.68 -12.99
N GLU A 563 7.52 -24.65 -13.55
CA GLU A 563 7.14 -25.90 -12.88
C GLU A 563 8.31 -26.91 -12.77
N GLY A 564 9.37 -26.70 -13.52
CA GLY A 564 10.55 -27.59 -13.58
C GLY A 564 11.48 -27.51 -12.37
N TYR A 565 11.39 -26.46 -11.54
CA TYR A 565 12.30 -26.26 -10.40
C TYR A 565 12.33 -27.44 -9.42
N ARG A 566 11.22 -28.17 -9.25
CA ARG A 566 11.13 -29.30 -8.30
C ARG A 566 12.11 -30.41 -8.64
N GLN A 567 12.19 -30.81 -9.92
CA GLN A 567 13.12 -31.85 -10.34
C GLN A 567 14.59 -31.44 -10.14
N GLU A 568 14.89 -30.16 -10.40
CA GLU A 568 16.22 -29.61 -10.16
C GLU A 568 16.56 -29.59 -8.67
N PHE A 569 15.61 -29.20 -7.82
CA PHE A 569 15.82 -29.15 -6.37
C PHE A 569 15.96 -30.56 -5.77
N ASP A 570 15.19 -31.54 -6.22
CA ASP A 570 15.36 -32.95 -5.81
C ASP A 570 16.76 -33.49 -6.19
N ALA A 571 17.27 -33.10 -7.37
CA ALA A 571 18.63 -33.44 -7.77
C ALA A 571 19.69 -32.77 -6.86
N ILE A 572 19.48 -31.48 -6.48
CA ILE A 572 20.37 -30.78 -5.56
C ILE A 572 20.34 -31.43 -4.17
N LEU A 573 19.18 -31.79 -3.63
CA LEU A 573 19.05 -32.49 -2.36
C LEU A 573 19.80 -33.82 -2.33
N THR A 574 19.74 -34.56 -3.45
CA THR A 574 20.49 -35.81 -3.61
C THR A 574 21.99 -35.55 -3.66
N GLU A 575 22.40 -34.52 -4.36
CA GLU A 575 23.81 -34.13 -4.48
C GLU A 575 24.39 -33.64 -3.14
N ILE A 576 23.66 -32.85 -2.34
CA ILE A 576 24.06 -32.47 -0.98
C ILE A 576 24.43 -33.72 -0.17
N ARG A 577 23.54 -34.72 -0.15
CA ARG A 577 23.78 -35.96 0.62
C ARG A 577 24.96 -36.75 0.09
N THR A 578 25.13 -36.80 -1.25
CA THR A 578 26.21 -37.55 -1.88
C THR A 578 27.56 -36.90 -1.60
N GLN A 579 27.70 -35.59 -1.79
CA GLN A 579 28.95 -34.88 -1.56
C GLN A 579 29.33 -34.88 -0.07
N ILE A 580 28.38 -34.66 0.85
CA ILE A 580 28.63 -34.73 2.30
C ILE A 580 29.05 -36.14 2.72
N ASN A 581 28.44 -37.20 2.20
CA ASN A 581 28.88 -38.56 2.49
C ASN A 581 30.32 -38.81 2.01
N GLY A 582 30.70 -38.27 0.84
CA GLY A 582 32.08 -38.35 0.37
C GLY A 582 33.09 -37.72 1.30
N VAL A 583 32.78 -36.53 1.86
CA VAL A 583 33.63 -35.86 2.87
C VAL A 583 33.75 -36.70 4.15
N ILE A 584 32.63 -37.27 4.62
CA ILE A 584 32.63 -38.14 5.82
C ILE A 584 33.52 -39.41 5.60
N GLU A 585 33.47 -40.00 4.39
CA GLU A 585 34.30 -41.17 4.07
C GLU A 585 35.77 -40.81 4.00
N SER A 586 36.13 -39.67 3.42
CA SER A 586 37.49 -39.14 3.40
C SER A 586 38.06 -38.91 4.80
N ALA A 587 37.27 -38.21 5.65
CA ALA A 587 37.68 -37.96 7.03
C ALA A 587 37.92 -39.25 7.86
N LYS A 588 37.12 -40.31 7.63
CA LYS A 588 37.31 -41.61 8.24
C LYS A 588 38.55 -42.36 7.73
N GLY A 589 38.88 -42.16 6.43
CA GLY A 589 40.06 -42.76 5.81
C GLY A 589 41.39 -42.14 6.27
N GLU A 590 41.37 -40.86 6.62
CA GLU A 590 42.52 -40.14 7.16
C GLU A 590 42.76 -40.41 8.66
N ALA A 591 41.72 -40.89 9.38
CA ALA A 591 41.79 -41.24 10.80
C ALA A 591 42.28 -42.69 11.06
N LEU A 592 42.48 -43.49 10.01
CA LEU A 592 43.04 -44.86 10.01
C LEU A 592 44.48 -44.85 9.55
#